data_d39105b8928d392f0b9d1f471e43c467
#
_entry.id   d39105b8928d392f0b9d1f471e43c467
#
_cell.length_a   1.000
_cell.length_b   1.000
_cell.length_c   1.000
_cell.angle_alpha   90.00
_cell.angle_beta   90.00
_cell.angle_gamma   90.00
#
_symmetry.space_group_name_H-M   'P 1'
#
loop_
_entity.id
_entity.type
_entity.pdbx_description
1 polymer ?
#
loop_
_entity_poly.entity_id
_entity_poly.type
_entity_poly.pdbx_seq_one_letter_code
_entity_poly.pdbx_strand_id
1 'polypeptide(L)'
;VWGYGSRTASVEDVYKIADKNKELISAVSPQIDFSNNTPKVGTTTYRYGTSVYGVDEHYTEMKNYTLAQGRGLQYMDIKDNKQVCIIGDYLNRAAYGGNAVGQTIKLGAYKFRIVGVLNAKVTDKNLQQGSDDDCIYLPYTTAMRLSNQSSAKNFVAIMKDESRANEAKAVVESGLYDLLKSDNAYYIYSASEWLEEMNEMINMVIIILTGIASISLLVGGIGIMNIMLV
;
A
#
# COMPACT_ATOMS: atom_id res chain seq x y z
N VAL A 1 -21.92 15.29 18.78
CA VAL A 1 -21.53 14.30 19.80
C VAL A 1 -20.04 14.28 19.86
N TRP A 2 -19.46 14.71 20.95
CA TRP A 2 -18.03 14.88 21.17
C TRP A 2 -17.41 13.51 21.42
N GLY A 3 -16.46 13.11 20.55
CA GLY A 3 -15.76 11.85 20.69
C GLY A 3 -14.87 11.85 21.93
N TYR A 4 -15.03 10.83 22.73
CA TYR A 4 -14.07 10.42 23.74
C TYR A 4 -12.71 10.24 23.06
N GLY A 5 -11.64 10.75 23.67
CA GLY A 5 -10.30 10.66 23.14
C GLY A 5 -9.95 9.22 22.80
N SER A 6 -9.94 8.89 21.52
CA SER A 6 -9.48 7.59 21.06
C SER A 6 -8.00 7.47 21.39
N ARG A 7 -7.65 6.50 22.24
CA ARG A 7 -6.25 6.13 22.43
C ARG A 7 -5.72 5.73 21.06
N THR A 8 -4.66 6.35 20.60
CA THR A 8 -3.96 5.99 19.38
C THR A 8 -2.76 5.14 19.75
N ALA A 9 -2.60 4.00 19.09
CA ALA A 9 -1.40 3.20 19.25
C ALA A 9 -0.18 3.98 18.76
N SER A 10 0.88 4.01 19.56
CA SER A 10 2.14 4.57 19.11
C SER A 10 2.83 3.60 18.14
N VAL A 11 3.72 4.11 17.29
CA VAL A 11 4.53 3.26 16.39
C VAL A 11 5.33 2.23 17.20
N GLU A 12 5.86 2.64 18.35
CA GLU A 12 6.63 1.79 19.25
C GLU A 12 5.79 0.65 19.85
N ASP A 13 4.51 0.90 20.16
CA ASP A 13 3.65 -0.13 20.72
C ASP A 13 3.30 -1.19 19.68
N VAL A 14 3.08 -0.79 18.43
CA VAL A 14 2.86 -1.71 17.32
C VAL A 14 4.12 -2.56 17.04
N TYR A 15 5.30 -1.95 17.09
CA TYR A 15 6.56 -2.71 16.99
C TYR A 15 6.73 -3.71 18.14
N LYS A 16 6.33 -3.38 19.38
CA LYS A 16 6.37 -4.34 20.50
C LYS A 16 5.43 -5.53 20.30
N ILE A 17 4.25 -5.31 19.69
CA ILE A 17 3.34 -6.42 19.34
C ILE A 17 4.00 -7.32 18.29
N ALA A 18 4.59 -6.75 17.25
CA ALA A 18 5.31 -7.51 16.22
C ALA A 18 6.51 -8.29 16.80
N ASP A 19 7.29 -7.63 17.66
CA ASP A 19 8.46 -8.23 18.30
C ASP A 19 8.12 -9.42 19.20
N LYS A 20 6.99 -9.37 19.92
CA LYS A 20 6.48 -10.48 20.73
C LYS A 20 6.05 -11.66 19.86
N ASN A 21 5.69 -11.42 18.62
CA ASN A 21 5.10 -12.40 17.71
C ASN A 21 5.94 -12.61 16.45
N LYS A 22 7.27 -12.56 16.58
CA LYS A 22 8.23 -12.76 15.47
C LYS A 22 8.10 -14.11 14.74
N GLU A 23 7.43 -15.08 15.34
CA GLU A 23 7.14 -16.36 14.69
C GLU A 23 6.09 -16.24 13.60
N LEU A 24 5.15 -15.32 13.75
CA LEU A 24 4.04 -15.07 12.83
C LEU A 24 4.28 -13.87 11.92
N ILE A 25 4.84 -12.79 12.47
CA ILE A 25 5.03 -11.51 11.78
C ILE A 25 6.51 -11.39 11.38
N SER A 26 6.74 -11.20 10.09
CA SER A 26 8.09 -11.02 9.53
C SER A 26 8.58 -9.58 9.68
N ALA A 27 7.73 -8.62 9.33
CA ALA A 27 8.05 -7.20 9.39
C ALA A 27 6.78 -6.37 9.55
N VAL A 28 6.92 -5.18 10.13
CA VAL A 28 5.85 -4.18 10.26
C VAL A 28 6.44 -2.82 9.91
N SER A 29 5.71 -2.02 9.15
CA SER A 29 6.04 -0.63 8.86
C SER A 29 4.85 0.28 9.10
N PRO A 30 5.02 1.44 9.74
CA PRO A 30 4.03 2.48 9.68
C PRO A 30 3.91 3.01 8.24
N GLN A 31 2.72 3.42 7.86
CA GLN A 31 2.45 4.05 6.57
C GLN A 31 1.74 5.39 6.81
N ILE A 32 2.48 6.47 6.70
CA ILE A 32 1.97 7.82 6.89
C ILE A 32 1.62 8.40 5.53
N ASP A 33 0.36 8.69 5.30
CA ASP A 33 -0.05 9.35 4.06
C ASP A 33 0.46 10.80 4.04
N PHE A 34 1.25 11.10 3.03
CA PHE A 34 1.82 12.43 2.76
C PHE A 34 1.40 12.95 1.38
N SER A 35 0.44 12.30 0.71
CA SER A 35 0.00 12.56 -0.67
C SER A 35 -0.64 13.95 -0.87
N ASN A 36 -1.09 14.60 0.22
CA ASN A 36 -1.56 15.99 0.17
C ASN A 36 -0.46 16.99 -0.26
N ASN A 37 0.81 16.57 -0.20
CA ASN A 37 1.95 17.38 -0.60
C ASN A 37 2.36 17.04 -2.03
N THR A 38 1.77 17.74 -2.98
CA THR A 38 1.97 17.50 -4.43
C THR A 38 3.44 17.55 -4.82
N PRO A 39 3.96 16.53 -5.53
CA PRO A 39 5.33 16.52 -6.02
C PRO A 39 5.57 17.57 -7.10
N LYS A 40 6.71 18.29 -6.99
CA LYS A 40 7.16 19.27 -7.97
C LYS A 40 8.63 19.08 -8.30
N VAL A 41 8.95 19.14 -9.59
CA VAL A 41 10.32 19.11 -10.11
C VAL A 41 10.51 20.29 -11.03
N GLY A 42 11.36 21.25 -10.66
CA GLY A 42 11.46 22.53 -11.35
C GLY A 42 10.13 23.28 -11.36
N THR A 43 9.59 23.56 -12.54
CA THR A 43 8.28 24.20 -12.74
C THR A 43 7.14 23.20 -12.92
N THR A 44 7.45 21.91 -13.15
CA THR A 44 6.46 20.87 -13.42
C THR A 44 5.88 20.31 -12.14
N THR A 45 4.56 20.15 -12.09
CA THR A 45 3.81 19.61 -10.97
C THR A 45 3.22 18.26 -11.37
N TYR A 46 3.51 17.23 -10.56
CA TYR A 46 2.97 15.87 -10.73
C TYR A 46 1.77 15.71 -9.81
N ARG A 47 0.58 16.12 -10.29
CA ARG A 47 -0.60 16.30 -9.44
C ARG A 47 -1.48 15.05 -9.31
N TYR A 48 -1.42 14.13 -10.25
CA TYR A 48 -2.35 13.00 -10.33
C TYR A 48 -1.60 11.67 -10.29
N GLY A 49 -1.98 10.85 -9.32
CA GLY A 49 -1.57 9.45 -9.25
C GLY A 49 -0.35 9.15 -8.37
N THR A 50 0.53 10.12 -8.12
CA THR A 50 1.74 9.84 -7.32
C THR A 50 1.40 9.62 -5.85
N SER A 51 1.66 8.41 -5.38
CA SER A 51 1.52 8.04 -3.97
C SER A 51 2.74 8.50 -3.17
N VAL A 52 2.52 9.22 -2.06
CA VAL A 52 3.59 9.70 -1.20
C VAL A 52 3.37 9.18 0.21
N TYR A 53 4.26 8.29 0.68
CA TYR A 53 4.14 7.68 2.00
C TYR A 53 5.41 7.85 2.83
N GLY A 54 5.20 8.16 4.12
CA GLY A 54 6.21 8.02 5.15
C GLY A 54 6.25 6.58 5.65
N VAL A 55 7.41 5.93 5.54
CA VAL A 55 7.59 4.50 5.81
C VAL A 55 8.91 4.24 6.56
N ASP A 56 9.13 3.02 7.02
CA ASP A 56 10.40 2.61 7.59
C ASP A 56 11.39 2.07 6.52
N GLU A 57 12.57 1.63 6.98
CA GLU A 57 13.62 1.12 6.11
C GLU A 57 13.29 -0.22 5.44
N HIS A 58 12.41 -1.03 6.04
CA HIS A 58 12.05 -2.36 5.55
C HIS A 58 10.87 -2.33 4.55
N TYR A 59 10.15 -1.22 4.47
CA TYR A 59 8.92 -1.13 3.68
C TYR A 59 9.11 -1.50 2.20
N THR A 60 10.21 -1.10 1.59
CA THR A 60 10.48 -1.40 0.18
C THR A 60 10.68 -2.90 -0.05
N GLU A 61 11.35 -3.58 0.88
CA GLU A 61 11.51 -5.04 0.86
C GLU A 61 10.17 -5.74 1.12
N MET A 62 9.40 -5.24 2.09
CA MET A 62 8.05 -5.75 2.41
C MET A 62 7.13 -5.71 1.18
N LYS A 63 7.27 -4.72 0.33
CA LYS A 63 6.52 -4.58 -0.92
C LYS A 63 7.18 -5.28 -2.12
N ASN A 64 8.24 -6.08 -1.90
CA ASN A 64 9.00 -6.73 -2.96
C ASN A 64 9.53 -5.75 -4.03
N TYR A 65 9.96 -4.57 -3.60
CA TYR A 65 10.69 -3.64 -4.47
C TYR A 65 12.18 -3.93 -4.41
N THR A 66 12.82 -3.85 -5.56
CA THR A 66 14.28 -3.83 -5.68
C THR A 66 14.74 -2.43 -6.09
N LEU A 67 15.98 -2.11 -5.75
CA LEU A 67 16.57 -0.83 -6.11
C LEU A 67 17.19 -0.90 -7.51
N ALA A 68 16.87 0.09 -8.34
CA ALA A 68 17.52 0.30 -9.64
C ALA A 68 18.81 1.11 -9.49
N GLN A 69 18.80 2.14 -8.64
CA GLN A 69 19.90 3.06 -8.45
C GLN A 69 19.92 3.57 -7.00
N GLY A 70 21.12 3.90 -6.52
CA GLY A 70 21.29 4.49 -5.20
C GLY A 70 21.13 3.50 -4.05
N ARG A 71 20.49 3.93 -2.97
CA ARG A 71 20.27 3.14 -1.74
C ARG A 71 18.84 3.26 -1.23
N GLY A 72 18.44 2.30 -0.40
CA GLY A 72 17.21 2.32 0.39
C GLY A 72 17.21 3.38 1.49
N LEU A 73 16.08 3.56 2.14
CA LEU A 73 16.01 4.26 3.42
C LEU A 73 16.82 3.48 4.44
N GLN A 74 17.44 4.19 5.36
CA GLN A 74 18.23 3.60 6.43
C GLN A 74 17.68 4.04 7.78
N TYR A 75 17.89 3.23 8.80
CA TYR A 75 17.53 3.56 10.18
C TYR A 75 17.96 4.96 10.61
N MET A 76 19.18 5.39 10.22
CA MET A 76 19.68 6.73 10.54
C MET A 76 18.93 7.86 9.82
N ASP A 77 18.32 7.59 8.68
CA ASP A 77 17.48 8.58 8.00
C ASP A 77 16.16 8.79 8.77
N ILE A 78 15.63 7.71 9.35
CA ILE A 78 14.43 7.72 10.18
C ILE A 78 14.72 8.39 11.52
N LYS A 79 15.77 7.94 12.21
CA LYS A 79 16.14 8.44 13.54
C LYS A 79 16.44 9.94 13.54
N ASP A 80 17.15 10.42 12.53
CA ASP A 80 17.57 11.81 12.41
C ASP A 80 16.54 12.70 11.71
N ASN A 81 15.35 12.16 11.35
CA ASN A 81 14.31 12.87 10.61
C ASN A 81 14.85 13.52 9.32
N LYS A 82 15.68 12.83 8.55
CA LYS A 82 16.28 13.39 7.35
C LYS A 82 15.26 13.63 6.24
N GLN A 83 15.46 14.71 5.50
CA GLN A 83 14.64 15.03 4.32
C GLN A 83 15.23 14.33 3.09
N VAL A 84 15.14 13.00 3.09
CA VAL A 84 15.54 12.13 1.98
C VAL A 84 14.32 11.33 1.50
N CYS A 85 14.36 10.89 0.25
CA CYS A 85 13.30 10.05 -0.30
C CYS A 85 13.83 9.06 -1.33
N ILE A 86 13.06 8.01 -1.54
CA ILE A 86 13.19 7.06 -2.65
C ILE A 86 12.01 7.31 -3.59
N ILE A 87 12.24 7.23 -4.89
CA ILE A 87 11.19 7.41 -5.89
C ILE A 87 11.03 6.17 -6.75
N GLY A 88 9.83 5.99 -7.32
CA GLY A 88 9.55 4.96 -8.31
C GLY A 88 10.13 5.28 -9.69
N ASP A 89 10.16 4.27 -10.56
CA ASP A 89 10.74 4.38 -11.91
C ASP A 89 10.01 5.40 -12.79
N TYR A 90 8.70 5.53 -12.64
CA TYR A 90 7.93 6.51 -13.42
C TYR A 90 8.47 7.94 -13.23
N LEU A 91 8.60 8.39 -11.98
CA LEU A 91 9.12 9.73 -11.69
C LEU A 91 10.58 9.90 -12.10
N ASN A 92 11.41 8.87 -11.94
CA ASN A 92 12.79 8.89 -12.37
C ASN A 92 12.91 9.19 -13.87
N ARG A 93 12.10 8.54 -14.69
CA ARG A 93 12.09 8.74 -16.15
C ARG A 93 11.39 10.04 -16.56
N ALA A 94 10.19 10.28 -16.04
CA ALA A 94 9.35 11.40 -16.44
C ALA A 94 9.90 12.76 -16.00
N ALA A 95 10.51 12.82 -14.81
CA ALA A 95 10.96 14.09 -14.22
C ALA A 95 12.46 14.32 -14.31
N TYR A 96 13.26 13.24 -14.36
CA TYR A 96 14.73 13.31 -14.25
C TYR A 96 15.48 12.66 -15.41
N GLY A 97 14.76 12.16 -16.42
CA GLY A 97 15.38 11.50 -17.58
C GLY A 97 16.24 10.28 -17.22
N GLY A 98 15.95 9.62 -16.09
CA GLY A 98 16.67 8.43 -15.63
C GLY A 98 17.81 8.68 -14.63
N ASN A 99 18.10 9.93 -14.27
CA ASN A 99 19.22 10.32 -13.39
C ASN A 99 18.73 11.10 -12.16
N ALA A 100 17.82 10.51 -11.39
CA ALA A 100 17.21 11.17 -10.23
C ALA A 100 18.08 11.14 -8.96
N VAL A 101 18.94 10.14 -8.78
CA VAL A 101 19.74 10.00 -7.54
C VAL A 101 20.62 11.22 -7.32
N GLY A 102 20.59 11.76 -6.10
CA GLY A 102 21.28 12.98 -5.71
C GLY A 102 20.55 14.28 -6.03
N GLN A 103 19.54 14.24 -6.89
CA GLN A 103 18.68 15.37 -7.21
C GLN A 103 17.68 15.68 -6.07
N THR A 104 16.94 16.77 -6.23
CA THR A 104 15.99 17.22 -5.21
C THR A 104 14.59 17.26 -5.78
N ILE A 105 13.64 16.70 -5.05
CA ILE A 105 12.20 16.81 -5.32
C ILE A 105 11.53 17.68 -4.25
N LYS A 106 10.54 18.46 -4.66
CA LYS A 106 9.77 19.29 -3.75
C LYS A 106 8.40 18.65 -3.50
N LEU A 107 8.07 18.40 -2.24
CA LEU A 107 6.77 17.91 -1.80
C LEU A 107 6.08 19.03 -1.01
N GLY A 108 5.08 19.66 -1.64
CA GLY A 108 4.47 20.86 -1.07
C GLY A 108 5.49 21.97 -0.84
N ALA A 109 5.69 22.36 0.42
CA ALA A 109 6.66 23.37 0.85
C ALA A 109 8.08 22.82 1.08
N TYR A 110 8.25 21.50 1.17
CA TYR A 110 9.47 20.85 1.65
C TYR A 110 10.31 20.29 0.50
N LYS A 111 11.63 20.31 0.64
CA LYS A 111 12.58 19.75 -0.32
C LYS A 111 13.15 18.44 0.23
N PHE A 112 13.17 17.40 -0.61
CA PHE A 112 13.73 16.10 -0.28
C PHE A 112 14.83 15.75 -1.27
N ARG A 113 15.93 15.19 -0.76
CA ARG A 113 16.99 14.66 -1.61
C ARG A 113 16.69 13.22 -1.98
N ILE A 114 16.73 12.91 -3.27
CA ILE A 114 16.52 11.55 -3.77
C ILE A 114 17.79 10.73 -3.50
N VAL A 115 17.65 9.65 -2.72
CA VAL A 115 18.76 8.75 -2.36
C VAL A 115 18.71 7.43 -3.08
N GLY A 116 17.56 7.05 -3.63
CA GLY A 116 17.37 5.83 -4.37
C GLY A 116 16.20 5.88 -5.35
N VAL A 117 16.26 4.98 -6.31
CA VAL A 117 15.22 4.75 -7.32
C VAL A 117 14.86 3.29 -7.31
N LEU A 118 13.58 2.98 -7.32
CA LEU A 118 13.05 1.62 -7.37
C LEU A 118 13.00 1.11 -8.80
N ASN A 119 13.17 -0.21 -8.97
CA ASN A 119 12.91 -0.87 -10.24
C ASN A 119 11.41 -0.82 -10.56
N ALA A 120 11.10 -0.74 -11.86
CA ALA A 120 9.74 -0.82 -12.34
C ALA A 120 9.14 -2.21 -12.07
N LYS A 121 7.91 -2.25 -11.58
CA LYS A 121 7.06 -3.44 -11.50
C LYS A 121 6.15 -3.57 -12.70
N VAL A 122 5.66 -2.43 -13.20
CA VAL A 122 4.78 -2.36 -14.37
C VAL A 122 5.62 -2.31 -15.63
N THR A 123 5.49 -3.34 -16.47
CA THR A 123 6.27 -3.48 -17.70
C THR A 123 5.86 -2.46 -18.76
N ASP A 124 4.56 -2.14 -18.86
CA ASP A 124 4.07 -1.14 -19.80
C ASP A 124 4.29 0.28 -19.26
N LYS A 125 5.20 0.99 -19.91
CA LYS A 125 5.58 2.37 -19.54
C LYS A 125 4.42 3.37 -19.57
N ASN A 126 3.39 3.11 -20.39
CA ASN A 126 2.22 3.98 -20.49
C ASN A 126 1.26 3.82 -19.30
N LEU A 127 1.31 2.66 -18.63
CA LEU A 127 0.46 2.36 -17.48
C LEU A 127 1.14 2.66 -16.13
N GLN A 128 2.35 3.20 -16.12
CA GLN A 128 3.08 3.46 -14.88
C GLN A 128 2.59 4.68 -14.11
N GLN A 129 2.00 5.67 -14.78
CA GLN A 129 1.41 6.83 -14.10
C GLN A 129 0.23 6.39 -13.25
N GLY A 130 0.25 6.74 -11.96
CA GLY A 130 -0.77 6.34 -11.00
C GLY A 130 -0.74 4.86 -10.59
N SER A 131 0.27 4.11 -11.04
CA SER A 131 0.52 2.74 -10.61
C SER A 131 1.46 2.68 -9.40
N ASP A 132 1.79 1.47 -8.97
CA ASP A 132 2.78 1.24 -7.92
C ASP A 132 4.18 1.84 -8.24
N ASP A 133 4.50 2.07 -9.52
CA ASP A 133 5.75 2.68 -9.95
C ASP A 133 5.73 4.22 -9.87
N ASP A 134 4.57 4.82 -9.62
CA ASP A 134 4.40 6.27 -9.39
C ASP A 134 4.31 6.54 -7.89
N CYS A 135 5.42 6.34 -7.20
CA CYS A 135 5.48 6.43 -5.75
C CYS A 135 6.69 7.21 -5.25
N ILE A 136 6.56 7.75 -4.05
CA ILE A 136 7.62 8.41 -3.29
C ILE A 136 7.56 7.89 -1.86
N TYR A 137 8.66 7.35 -1.36
CA TYR A 137 8.81 6.91 0.01
C TYR A 137 9.81 7.77 0.76
N LEU A 138 9.43 8.25 1.92
CA LEU A 138 10.26 9.08 2.81
C LEU A 138 10.22 8.50 4.24
N PRO A 139 11.15 8.88 5.13
CA PRO A 139 11.14 8.42 6.50
C PRO A 139 9.83 8.80 7.20
N TYR A 140 9.18 7.83 7.86
CA TYR A 140 7.88 8.07 8.51
C TYR A 140 7.98 9.15 9.61
N THR A 141 9.10 9.22 10.32
CA THR A 141 9.34 10.24 11.35
C THR A 141 9.36 11.65 10.75
N THR A 142 9.96 11.79 9.56
CA THR A 142 9.96 13.06 8.81
C THR A 142 8.54 13.38 8.34
N ALA A 143 7.80 12.41 7.80
CA ALA A 143 6.42 12.59 7.37
C ALA A 143 5.52 13.04 8.53
N MET A 144 5.59 12.35 9.67
CA MET A 144 4.82 12.69 10.88
C MET A 144 5.12 14.11 11.35
N ARG A 145 6.42 14.46 11.45
CA ARG A 145 6.84 15.80 11.88
C ARG A 145 6.32 16.89 10.95
N LEU A 146 6.42 16.70 9.63
CA LEU A 146 6.03 17.71 8.65
C LEU A 146 4.52 17.83 8.46
N SER A 147 3.76 16.75 8.71
CA SER A 147 2.30 16.77 8.72
C SER A 147 1.70 17.07 10.10
N ASN A 148 2.53 17.35 11.09
CA ASN A 148 2.10 17.62 12.48
C ASN A 148 1.21 16.51 13.06
N GLN A 149 1.54 15.25 12.72
CA GLN A 149 0.85 14.06 13.22
C GLN A 149 1.62 13.47 14.40
N SER A 150 0.93 13.21 15.49
CA SER A 150 1.51 12.61 16.70
C SER A 150 1.53 11.08 16.69
N SER A 151 0.76 10.45 15.80
CA SER A 151 0.65 8.99 15.71
C SER A 151 0.46 8.54 14.26
N ALA A 152 0.92 7.34 13.95
CA ALA A 152 0.60 6.66 12.70
C ALA A 152 -0.81 6.06 12.78
N LYS A 153 -1.59 6.22 11.71
CA LYS A 153 -2.94 5.65 11.62
C LYS A 153 -2.95 4.31 10.90
N ASN A 154 -2.04 4.13 9.95
CA ASN A 154 -1.97 2.94 9.12
C ASN A 154 -0.63 2.24 9.34
N PHE A 155 -0.68 0.92 9.37
CA PHE A 155 0.47 0.04 9.46
C PHE A 155 0.32 -1.05 8.40
N VAL A 156 1.44 -1.45 7.82
CA VAL A 156 1.54 -2.61 6.93
C VAL A 156 2.37 -3.65 7.65
N ALA A 157 1.86 -4.87 7.73
CA ALA A 157 2.57 -6.00 8.31
C ALA A 157 2.69 -7.13 7.28
N ILE A 158 3.80 -7.84 7.31
CA ILE A 158 3.98 -9.07 6.52
C ILE A 158 4.08 -10.25 7.47
N MET A 159 3.30 -11.29 7.15
CA MET A 159 3.33 -12.56 7.82
C MET A 159 4.41 -13.47 7.21
N LYS A 160 4.97 -14.36 8.02
CA LYS A 160 5.95 -15.35 7.55
C LYS A 160 5.31 -16.48 6.76
N ASP A 161 4.09 -16.85 7.13
CA ASP A 161 3.37 -17.98 6.58
C ASP A 161 1.91 -17.59 6.32
N GLU A 162 1.50 -17.67 5.06
CA GLU A 162 0.14 -17.35 4.63
C GLU A 162 -0.88 -18.33 5.23
N SER A 163 -0.51 -19.59 5.44
CA SER A 163 -1.39 -20.60 6.06
C SER A 163 -1.81 -20.25 7.50
N ARG A 164 -1.03 -19.40 8.18
CA ARG A 164 -1.27 -18.94 9.56
C ARG A 164 -1.81 -17.49 9.61
N ALA A 165 -2.37 -17.00 8.52
CA ALA A 165 -2.88 -15.62 8.42
C ALA A 165 -3.92 -15.29 9.50
N ASN A 166 -4.87 -16.20 9.73
CA ASN A 166 -5.92 -16.02 10.74
C ASN A 166 -5.36 -15.99 12.17
N GLU A 167 -4.34 -16.80 12.46
CA GLU A 167 -3.66 -16.80 13.75
C GLU A 167 -2.89 -15.48 13.96
N ALA A 168 -2.16 -15.03 12.95
CA ALA A 168 -1.44 -13.75 12.98
C ALA A 168 -2.41 -12.57 13.18
N LYS A 169 -3.56 -12.58 12.48
CA LYS A 169 -4.61 -11.59 12.64
C LYS A 169 -5.14 -11.55 14.05
N ALA A 170 -5.52 -12.71 14.62
CA ALA A 170 -6.04 -12.81 15.98
C ALA A 170 -5.06 -12.30 17.04
N VAL A 171 -3.78 -12.56 16.87
CA VAL A 171 -2.72 -12.09 17.79
C VAL A 171 -2.55 -10.57 17.70
N VAL A 172 -2.59 -9.98 16.49
CA VAL A 172 -2.52 -8.54 16.30
C VAL A 172 -3.78 -7.87 16.86
N GLU A 173 -4.96 -8.44 16.63
CA GLU A 173 -6.23 -7.96 17.20
C GLU A 173 -6.18 -7.94 18.73
N SER A 174 -5.76 -9.03 19.35
CA SER A 174 -5.60 -9.12 20.81
C SER A 174 -4.62 -8.07 21.33
N GLY A 175 -3.48 -7.90 20.67
CA GLY A 175 -2.48 -6.89 21.06
C GLY A 175 -2.99 -5.46 20.93
N LEU A 176 -3.71 -5.15 19.86
CA LEU A 176 -4.32 -3.83 19.66
C LEU A 176 -5.48 -3.58 20.63
N TYR A 177 -6.30 -4.60 20.90
CA TYR A 177 -7.35 -4.50 21.91
C TYR A 177 -6.81 -4.20 23.28
N ASP A 178 -5.71 -4.86 23.67
CA ASP A 178 -5.05 -4.60 24.96
C ASP A 178 -4.53 -3.17 25.10
N LEU A 179 -4.07 -2.58 24.00
CA LEU A 179 -3.59 -1.19 23.96
C LEU A 179 -4.73 -0.18 23.94
N LEU A 180 -5.72 -0.40 23.09
CA LEU A 180 -6.75 0.59 22.77
C LEU A 180 -8.01 0.42 23.64
N LYS A 181 -8.22 -0.78 24.20
CA LYS A 181 -9.39 -1.16 25.01
C LYS A 181 -10.73 -0.90 24.30
N SER A 182 -10.75 -1.04 22.96
CA SER A 182 -11.93 -0.84 22.13
C SER A 182 -11.79 -1.60 20.82
N ASP A 183 -12.77 -2.40 20.45
CA ASP A 183 -12.83 -3.15 19.19
C ASP A 183 -13.08 -2.23 17.99
N ASN A 184 -13.72 -1.08 18.20
CA ASN A 184 -14.04 -0.13 17.15
C ASN A 184 -12.91 0.89 16.88
N ALA A 185 -11.78 0.76 17.55
CA ALA A 185 -10.66 1.70 17.43
C ALA A 185 -9.67 1.34 16.32
N TYR A 186 -9.75 0.14 15.75
CA TYR A 186 -8.87 -0.35 14.69
C TYR A 186 -9.64 -1.21 13.69
N TYR A 187 -9.04 -1.36 12.53
CA TYR A 187 -9.52 -2.25 11.47
C TYR A 187 -8.34 -3.00 10.85
N ILE A 188 -8.43 -4.33 10.74
CA ILE A 188 -7.39 -5.16 10.15
C ILE A 188 -7.92 -5.77 8.87
N TYR A 189 -7.23 -5.49 7.77
CA TYR A 189 -7.46 -6.11 6.47
C TYR A 189 -6.39 -7.14 6.18
N SER A 190 -6.80 -8.34 5.82
CA SER A 190 -5.92 -9.34 5.25
C SER A 190 -6.03 -9.32 3.72
N ALA A 191 -4.89 -9.38 3.04
CA ALA A 191 -4.89 -9.50 1.58
C ALA A 191 -5.55 -10.80 1.10
N SER A 192 -5.44 -11.89 1.86
CA SER A 192 -6.12 -13.17 1.58
C SER A 192 -7.63 -13.07 1.68
N GLU A 193 -8.17 -12.40 2.70
CA GLU A 193 -9.62 -12.15 2.83
C GLU A 193 -10.15 -11.37 1.62
N TRP A 194 -9.43 -10.34 1.19
CA TRP A 194 -9.83 -9.56 0.02
C TRP A 194 -9.82 -10.39 -1.27
N LEU A 195 -8.85 -11.28 -1.44
CA LEU A 195 -8.80 -12.21 -2.58
C LEU A 195 -9.96 -13.23 -2.54
N GLU A 196 -10.32 -13.72 -1.35
CA GLU A 196 -11.49 -14.60 -1.18
C GLU A 196 -12.79 -13.88 -1.57
N GLU A 197 -13.01 -12.66 -1.08
CA GLU A 197 -14.17 -11.83 -1.45
C GLU A 197 -14.24 -11.57 -2.96
N MET A 198 -13.10 -11.27 -3.60
CA MET A 198 -13.05 -11.11 -5.05
C MET A 198 -13.40 -12.40 -5.78
N ASN A 199 -12.90 -13.55 -5.34
CA ASN A 199 -13.21 -14.83 -5.94
C ASN A 199 -14.70 -15.19 -5.79
N GLU A 200 -15.31 -14.90 -4.66
CA GLU A 200 -16.75 -15.06 -4.47
C GLU A 200 -17.56 -14.17 -5.42
N MET A 201 -17.14 -12.92 -5.60
CA MET A 201 -17.77 -12.00 -6.57
C MET A 201 -17.64 -12.53 -8.00
N ILE A 202 -16.48 -13.01 -8.40
CA ILE A 202 -16.25 -13.61 -9.73
C ILE A 202 -17.14 -14.83 -9.91
N ASN A 203 -17.25 -15.71 -8.93
CA ASN A 203 -18.09 -16.89 -8.97
C ASN A 203 -19.58 -16.50 -9.12
N MET A 204 -20.04 -15.48 -8.42
CA MET A 204 -21.40 -14.96 -8.57
C MET A 204 -21.66 -14.49 -10.02
N VAL A 205 -20.74 -13.74 -10.62
CA VAL A 205 -20.84 -13.30 -12.02
C VAL A 205 -20.89 -14.50 -12.97
N ILE A 206 -20.06 -15.52 -12.75
CA ILE A 206 -20.04 -16.74 -13.55
C ILE A 206 -21.40 -17.47 -13.45
N ILE A 207 -21.98 -17.58 -12.26
CA ILE A 207 -23.31 -18.22 -12.07
C ILE A 207 -24.39 -17.47 -12.86
N ILE A 208 -24.39 -16.13 -12.78
CA ILE A 208 -25.37 -15.30 -13.51
C ILE A 208 -25.19 -15.50 -15.04
N LEU A 209 -23.97 -15.41 -15.54
CA LEU A 209 -23.70 -15.60 -16.98
C LEU A 209 -24.07 -17.00 -17.46
N THR A 210 -23.78 -18.02 -16.65
CA THR A 210 -24.16 -19.40 -16.95
C THR A 210 -25.67 -19.57 -16.97
N GLY A 211 -26.39 -18.92 -16.06
CA GLY A 211 -27.87 -18.90 -16.06
C GLY A 211 -28.41 -18.29 -17.34
N ILE A 212 -27.93 -17.13 -17.75
CA ILE A 212 -28.33 -16.45 -18.99
C ILE A 212 -28.04 -17.33 -20.22
N ALA A 213 -26.84 -17.89 -20.28
CA ALA A 213 -26.41 -18.77 -21.37
C ALA A 213 -27.30 -20.03 -21.45
N SER A 214 -27.64 -20.63 -20.31
CA SER A 214 -28.51 -21.80 -20.23
C SER A 214 -29.91 -21.51 -20.74
N ILE A 215 -30.50 -20.38 -20.36
CA ILE A 215 -31.81 -19.94 -20.84
C ILE A 215 -31.76 -19.69 -22.36
N SER A 216 -30.71 -19.01 -22.83
CA SER A 216 -30.54 -18.73 -24.26
C SER A 216 -30.41 -20.01 -25.09
N LEU A 217 -29.66 -21.00 -24.55
CA LEU A 217 -29.52 -22.32 -25.21
C LEU A 217 -30.84 -23.08 -25.26
N LEU A 218 -31.64 -23.07 -24.18
CA LEU A 218 -32.93 -23.68 -24.14
C LEU A 218 -33.90 -23.06 -25.17
N VAL A 219 -33.97 -21.73 -25.21
CA VAL A 219 -34.80 -21.00 -26.16
C VAL A 219 -34.35 -21.26 -27.60
N GLY A 220 -33.05 -21.22 -27.85
CA GLY A 220 -32.48 -21.56 -29.17
C GLY A 220 -32.75 -23.01 -29.57
N GLY A 221 -32.61 -23.95 -28.63
CA GLY A 221 -32.88 -25.37 -28.89
C GLY A 221 -34.36 -25.64 -29.20
N ILE A 222 -35.30 -25.03 -28.51
CA ILE A 222 -36.76 -25.10 -28.78
C ILE A 222 -37.04 -24.50 -30.17
N GLY A 223 -36.42 -23.38 -30.51
CA GLY A 223 -36.58 -22.75 -31.83
C GLY A 223 -36.11 -23.66 -32.98
N ILE A 224 -34.97 -24.31 -32.84
CA ILE A 224 -34.47 -25.29 -33.85
C ILE A 224 -35.37 -26.50 -33.95
N MET A 225 -35.81 -27.03 -32.81
CA MET A 225 -36.74 -28.18 -32.78
C MET A 225 -38.07 -27.88 -33.49
N ASN A 226 -38.62 -26.69 -33.31
CA ASN A 226 -39.87 -26.27 -34.02
C ASN A 226 -39.67 -26.19 -35.53
N ILE A 227 -38.49 -25.75 -36.00
CA ILE A 227 -38.20 -25.68 -37.44
C ILE A 227 -38.02 -27.06 -38.06
N MET A 228 -37.46 -28.03 -37.31
CA MET A 228 -37.27 -29.40 -37.81
C MET A 228 -38.50 -30.27 -37.79
N LEU A 229 -39.57 -29.87 -37.04
CA LEU A 229 -40.84 -30.60 -36.94
C LEU A 229 -41.86 -30.17 -38.00
N VAL A 230 -41.60 -29.12 -38.76
CA VAL A 230 -42.39 -28.65 -39.91
C VAL A 230 -41.79 -29.14 -41.23
#